data_a835318d5773eee951b53f2e660a5ab9
#
_entry.id   a835318d5773eee951b53f2e660a5ab9
#
_cell.length_a   1.000
_cell.length_b   1.000
_cell.length_c   1.000
_cell.angle_alpha   90.00
_cell.angle_beta   90.00
_cell.angle_gamma   90.00
#
_symmetry.space_group_name_H-M   'P 1'
#
loop_
_entity.id
_entity.type
_entity.pdbx_description
1 polymer ?
#
loop_
_entity_poly.entity_id
_entity_poly.type
_entity_poly.pdbx_seq_one_letter_code
_entity_poly.pdbx_strand_id
1 'polypeptide(L)'
;MLFMNTITSTTFPEATGISASCIMDALREIDTRGISMHSFLFCKDNCLVAEGYYAPVKKNDLHRMFSVTKSFVSIAIGFLQEEGRLSLDDSIVKFFPEYVPNTSEAHPWLLATTIRDMLSMRSCHASTTYDKFSSKTDWVKSFFTVAPTHKPGTVFHYDTSSSHTLCALVEKLTGMKMLDYLRNKVLNEIGFSKEAYCLTDSFGVSMGGSGLMATSRDLMLFALLILNNGKLNGKQYISADYIKESTSFQTATCVTGPVPSESQGYGLQFWIGEHNSIVCYGMGGQLAILLPEYNTAIVTTADTQGYQGGNQVIYDAIFCHILPELEKRQSPWTPSDEEKLAFEQFMSKLAMRPLNHNKAASEAWNNKFENVNDINTSFLTNFRPIMSSFEWTYVIKKASDAAEALDKNIINETIWDEISFEMSEPLTPSCTGKVSLKCHVFPSKVDSPVTFEFGFGALKEGTLNMTTH
;
A
#
# COMPACT_ATOMS: atom_id res chain seq x y z
N MET A 1 13.13 9.69 28.30
CA MET A 1 12.48 10.70 27.45
C MET A 1 11.33 9.98 26.76
N LEU A 2 10.11 10.18 27.21
CA LEU A 2 8.91 9.60 26.59
C LEU A 2 8.76 10.26 25.22
N PHE A 3 8.94 9.49 24.14
CA PHE A 3 8.61 9.93 22.79
C PHE A 3 7.10 10.17 22.75
N MET A 4 6.68 11.43 22.72
CA MET A 4 5.30 11.78 22.49
C MET A 4 4.90 11.25 21.12
N ASN A 5 3.85 10.44 21.07
CA ASN A 5 3.19 10.04 19.85
C ASN A 5 2.83 11.31 19.05
N THR A 6 3.35 11.42 17.87
CA THR A 6 3.34 12.62 17.03
C THR A 6 1.97 12.98 16.44
N ILE A 7 0.99 12.11 16.56
CA ILE A 7 -0.42 12.46 16.35
C ILE A 7 -0.85 13.13 17.65
N THR A 8 -0.78 14.46 17.67
CA THR A 8 -0.67 15.26 18.89
C THR A 8 -1.93 15.35 19.75
N SER A 9 -3.10 15.01 19.23
CA SER A 9 -4.31 14.82 20.04
C SER A 9 -5.38 14.05 19.28
N THR A 10 -6.09 13.20 19.98
CA THR A 10 -7.38 12.70 19.51
C THR A 10 -8.44 13.66 19.99
N THR A 11 -9.28 14.13 19.09
CA THR A 11 -10.37 15.06 19.41
C THR A 11 -11.61 14.71 18.58
N PHE A 12 -12.76 15.22 18.97
CA PHE A 12 -13.96 15.11 18.14
C PHE A 12 -13.83 15.96 16.88
N PRO A 13 -14.43 15.54 15.76
CA PRO A 13 -14.40 16.28 14.48
C PRO A 13 -14.82 17.73 14.63
N GLU A 14 -15.84 18.01 15.44
CA GLU A 14 -16.41 19.34 15.70
C GLU A 14 -15.39 20.31 16.30
N ALA A 15 -14.43 19.82 17.09
CA ALA A 15 -13.34 20.64 17.62
C ALA A 15 -12.37 21.13 16.53
N THR A 16 -12.51 20.67 15.30
CA THR A 16 -11.76 21.15 14.12
C THR A 16 -12.69 21.77 13.06
N GLY A 17 -13.94 22.05 13.41
CA GLY A 17 -14.91 22.68 12.53
C GLY A 17 -15.56 21.72 11.51
N ILE A 18 -15.62 20.42 11.81
CA ILE A 18 -16.19 19.39 10.95
C ILE A 18 -17.24 18.62 11.73
N SER A 19 -18.41 18.35 11.15
CA SER A 19 -19.42 17.49 11.77
C SER A 19 -19.03 16.02 11.65
N ALA A 20 -19.13 15.26 12.75
CA ALA A 20 -18.95 13.81 12.75
C ALA A 20 -19.92 13.10 11.79
N SER A 21 -21.07 13.69 11.48
CA SER A 21 -22.05 13.12 10.55
C SER A 21 -21.46 12.90 9.16
N CYS A 22 -20.64 13.82 8.64
CA CYS A 22 -20.06 13.67 7.30
C CYS A 22 -19.13 12.46 7.21
N ILE A 23 -18.43 12.14 8.29
CA ILE A 23 -17.56 10.94 8.37
C ILE A 23 -18.43 9.69 8.39
N MET A 24 -19.47 9.67 9.23
CA MET A 24 -20.39 8.53 9.30
C MET A 24 -21.10 8.29 7.97
N ASP A 25 -21.49 9.33 7.25
CA ASP A 25 -22.16 9.21 5.96
C ASP A 25 -21.22 8.71 4.88
N ALA A 26 -19.96 9.18 4.84
CA ALA A 26 -18.94 8.64 3.94
C ALA A 26 -18.71 7.13 4.18
N LEU A 27 -18.56 6.73 5.43
CA LEU A 27 -18.33 5.32 5.76
C LEU A 27 -19.55 4.44 5.48
N ARG A 28 -20.78 4.96 5.68
CA ARG A 28 -22.03 4.27 5.31
C ARG A 28 -22.16 4.10 3.79
N GLU A 29 -21.79 5.11 3.00
CA GLU A 29 -21.81 5.00 1.55
C GLU A 29 -20.82 3.94 1.08
N ILE A 30 -19.59 3.96 1.55
CA ILE A 30 -18.56 2.94 1.22
C ILE A 30 -19.07 1.54 1.56
N ASP A 31 -19.67 1.38 2.75
CA ASP A 31 -20.26 0.10 3.16
C ASP A 31 -21.44 -0.30 2.27
N THR A 32 -22.36 0.61 1.97
CA THR A 32 -23.51 0.36 1.10
C THR A 32 -23.09 -0.06 -0.31
N ARG A 33 -22.01 0.52 -0.83
CA ARG A 33 -21.43 0.18 -2.14
C ARG A 33 -20.61 -1.11 -2.12
N GLY A 34 -20.47 -1.75 -0.97
CA GLY A 34 -19.95 -3.11 -0.86
C GLY A 34 -18.44 -3.22 -0.68
N ILE A 35 -17.72 -2.12 -0.47
CA ILE A 35 -16.29 -2.15 -0.26
C ILE A 35 -15.96 -2.75 1.11
N SER A 36 -15.00 -3.67 1.14
CA SER A 36 -14.44 -4.22 2.38
C SER A 36 -13.37 -3.27 2.92
N MET A 37 -13.76 -2.43 3.87
CA MET A 37 -12.83 -1.56 4.58
C MET A 37 -12.13 -2.31 5.72
N HIS A 38 -10.86 -1.96 5.96
CA HIS A 38 -10.06 -2.50 7.06
C HIS A 38 -9.76 -1.43 8.11
N SER A 39 -9.48 -0.20 7.68
CA SER A 39 -9.30 0.94 8.58
C SER A 39 -9.66 2.25 7.88
N PHE A 40 -10.01 3.24 8.71
CA PHE A 40 -10.22 4.61 8.31
C PHE A 40 -9.65 5.54 9.39
N LEU A 41 -8.73 6.42 9.00
CA LEU A 41 -8.17 7.45 9.87
C LEU A 41 -8.32 8.82 9.20
N PHE A 42 -8.67 9.82 9.99
CA PHE A 42 -8.85 11.18 9.50
C PHE A 42 -8.15 12.18 10.44
N CYS A 43 -7.17 12.90 9.91
CA CYS A 43 -6.49 13.99 10.57
C CYS A 43 -6.87 15.33 9.93
N LYS A 44 -7.22 16.33 10.77
CA LYS A 44 -7.44 17.72 10.40
C LYS A 44 -6.61 18.59 11.32
N ASP A 45 -5.87 19.54 10.76
CA ASP A 45 -5.01 20.45 11.51
C ASP A 45 -4.05 19.74 12.48
N ASN A 46 -3.48 18.60 12.01
CA ASN A 46 -2.63 17.67 12.78
C ASN A 46 -3.32 17.01 13.98
N CYS A 47 -4.65 17.12 14.11
CA CYS A 47 -5.44 16.43 15.11
C CYS A 47 -6.10 15.18 14.50
N LEU A 48 -6.01 14.03 15.16
CA LEU A 48 -6.74 12.83 14.77
C LEU A 48 -8.20 12.96 15.21
N VAL A 49 -9.09 13.17 14.24
CA VAL A 49 -10.52 13.42 14.48
C VAL A 49 -11.38 12.17 14.30
N ALA A 50 -10.88 11.19 13.58
CA ALA A 50 -11.51 9.86 13.48
C ALA A 50 -10.43 8.79 13.37
N GLU A 51 -10.65 7.67 14.05
CA GLU A 51 -9.82 6.48 13.98
C GLU A 51 -10.72 5.24 14.12
N GLY A 52 -10.88 4.48 13.06
CA GLY A 52 -11.71 3.29 13.02
C GLY A 52 -11.01 2.10 12.39
N TYR A 53 -11.23 0.93 12.99
CA TYR A 53 -10.70 -0.35 12.51
C TYR A 53 -11.87 -1.32 12.38
N TYR A 54 -11.98 -1.93 11.23
CA TYR A 54 -13.04 -2.87 10.92
C TYR A 54 -12.66 -4.25 11.47
N ALA A 55 -13.39 -4.73 12.47
CA ALA A 55 -13.11 -6.03 13.05
C ALA A 55 -13.04 -7.14 11.98
N PRO A 56 -12.06 -8.06 12.03
CA PRO A 56 -11.14 -8.32 13.13
C PRO A 56 -9.85 -7.48 13.13
N VAL A 57 -9.69 -6.54 12.18
CA VAL A 57 -8.51 -5.68 12.07
C VAL A 57 -8.38 -4.78 13.29
N LYS A 58 -7.16 -4.60 13.77
CA LYS A 58 -6.84 -3.79 14.94
C LYS A 58 -5.79 -2.73 14.62
N LYS A 59 -5.72 -1.75 15.49
CA LYS A 59 -4.81 -0.61 15.44
C LYS A 59 -3.34 -0.95 15.18
N ASN A 60 -2.85 -2.02 15.75
CA ASN A 60 -1.45 -2.41 15.68
C ASN A 60 -1.18 -3.50 14.63
N ASP A 61 -2.20 -3.91 13.89
CA ASP A 61 -2.02 -4.91 12.84
C ASP A 61 -1.27 -4.28 11.66
N LEU A 62 -0.23 -4.98 11.22
CA LEU A 62 0.51 -4.60 10.03
C LEU A 62 -0.30 -4.95 8.80
N HIS A 63 -0.45 -4.00 7.92
CA HIS A 63 -1.14 -4.14 6.65
C HIS A 63 -0.14 -4.01 5.49
N ARG A 64 -0.34 -4.78 4.43
CA ARG A 64 0.45 -4.59 3.21
C ARG A 64 0.02 -3.31 2.52
N MET A 65 0.93 -2.35 2.44
CA MET A 65 0.64 -1.03 1.87
C MET A 65 0.71 -0.99 0.35
N PHE A 66 1.09 -2.11 -0.30
CA PHE A 66 1.24 -2.20 -1.75
C PHE A 66 2.01 -0.99 -2.30
N SER A 67 1.49 -0.36 -3.34
CA SER A 67 2.20 0.72 -4.05
C SER A 67 2.39 2.01 -3.27
N VAL A 68 1.78 2.18 -2.09
CA VAL A 68 2.18 3.24 -1.15
C VAL A 68 3.69 3.20 -0.86
N THR A 69 4.29 2.01 -0.90
CA THR A 69 5.74 1.81 -0.76
C THR A 69 6.56 2.72 -1.69
N LYS A 70 6.04 3.01 -2.88
CA LYS A 70 6.70 3.86 -3.88
C LYS A 70 6.93 5.28 -3.37
N SER A 71 5.97 5.82 -2.63
CA SER A 71 6.11 7.16 -2.02
C SER A 71 7.22 7.18 -0.96
N PHE A 72 7.41 6.09 -0.22
CA PHE A 72 8.54 5.95 0.71
C PHE A 72 9.89 5.89 -0.04
N VAL A 73 9.95 5.19 -1.18
CA VAL A 73 11.15 5.18 -2.03
C VAL A 73 11.46 6.58 -2.55
N SER A 74 10.44 7.36 -2.97
CA SER A 74 10.64 8.76 -3.36
C SER A 74 11.32 9.57 -2.26
N ILE A 75 10.80 9.49 -1.04
CA ILE A 75 11.38 10.23 0.10
C ILE A 75 12.81 9.77 0.40
N ALA A 76 13.11 8.47 0.27
CA ALA A 76 14.47 7.97 0.42
C ALA A 76 15.44 8.53 -0.66
N ILE A 77 14.99 8.65 -1.90
CA ILE A 77 15.74 9.29 -3.00
C ILE A 77 15.93 10.79 -2.69
N GLY A 78 14.90 11.46 -2.16
CA GLY A 78 15.00 12.87 -1.76
C GLY A 78 16.11 13.11 -0.73
N PHE A 79 16.20 12.26 0.29
CA PHE A 79 17.31 12.34 1.25
C PHE A 79 18.69 12.14 0.61
N LEU A 80 18.82 11.19 -0.33
CA LEU A 80 20.08 10.99 -1.06
C LEU A 80 20.46 12.17 -1.94
N GLN A 81 19.46 12.84 -2.53
CA GLN A 81 19.68 14.09 -3.27
C GLN A 81 20.17 15.20 -2.34
N GLU A 82 19.54 15.40 -1.18
CA GLU A 82 19.99 16.40 -0.18
C GLU A 82 21.40 16.12 0.35
N GLU A 83 21.78 14.85 0.46
CA GLU A 83 23.13 14.43 0.83
C GLU A 83 24.15 14.63 -0.30
N GLY A 84 23.73 15.06 -1.49
CA GLY A 84 24.58 15.22 -2.67
C GLY A 84 25.12 13.89 -3.24
N ARG A 85 24.46 12.76 -2.92
CA ARG A 85 24.89 11.42 -3.36
C ARG A 85 24.40 11.05 -4.75
N LEU A 86 23.39 11.75 -5.22
CA LEU A 86 22.82 11.64 -6.57
C LEU A 86 22.18 12.97 -6.98
N SER A 87 21.97 13.13 -8.29
CA SER A 87 21.06 14.10 -8.89
C SER A 87 19.88 13.35 -9.50
N LEU A 88 18.68 13.93 -9.47
CA LEU A 88 17.53 13.35 -10.16
C LEU A 88 17.76 13.24 -11.68
N ASP A 89 18.63 14.05 -12.24
CA ASP A 89 18.99 14.06 -13.66
C ASP A 89 20.16 13.11 -14.00
N ASP A 90 20.71 12.40 -13.00
CA ASP A 90 21.67 11.33 -13.24
C ASP A 90 21.01 10.15 -13.96
N SER A 91 21.72 9.59 -14.96
CA SER A 91 21.31 8.32 -15.56
C SER A 91 21.41 7.19 -14.53
N ILE A 92 20.39 6.34 -14.47
CA ILE A 92 20.37 5.18 -13.57
C ILE A 92 21.52 4.21 -13.84
N VAL A 93 21.98 4.11 -15.08
CA VAL A 93 23.09 3.23 -15.48
C VAL A 93 24.40 3.60 -14.78
N LYS A 94 24.60 4.88 -14.44
CA LYS A 94 25.78 5.35 -13.69
C LYS A 94 25.97 4.57 -12.39
N PHE A 95 24.90 4.12 -11.76
CA PHE A 95 24.91 3.47 -10.45
C PHE A 95 24.95 1.94 -10.49
N PHE A 96 24.71 1.36 -11.69
CA PHE A 96 24.65 -0.10 -11.89
C PHE A 96 25.54 -0.56 -13.06
N PRO A 97 26.85 -0.21 -13.05
CA PRO A 97 27.77 -0.57 -14.13
C PRO A 97 27.90 -2.09 -14.31
N GLU A 98 27.64 -2.89 -13.26
CA GLU A 98 27.66 -4.35 -13.32
C GLU A 98 26.58 -4.94 -14.24
N TYR A 99 25.46 -4.25 -14.46
CA TYR A 99 24.43 -4.70 -15.39
C TYR A 99 24.58 -4.11 -16.81
N VAL A 100 25.42 -3.09 -16.96
CA VAL A 100 25.70 -2.44 -18.26
C VAL A 100 27.23 -2.25 -18.40
N PRO A 101 27.99 -3.36 -18.49
CA PRO A 101 29.47 -3.31 -18.49
C PRO A 101 30.03 -2.66 -19.78
N ASN A 102 29.29 -2.69 -20.86
CA ASN A 102 29.65 -2.02 -22.12
C ASN A 102 28.56 -1.06 -22.56
N THR A 103 28.73 0.22 -22.23
CA THR A 103 27.77 1.26 -22.59
C THR A 103 27.66 1.51 -24.10
N SER A 104 28.69 1.13 -24.88
CA SER A 104 28.64 1.30 -26.34
C SER A 104 27.69 0.32 -27.03
N GLU A 105 27.33 -0.77 -26.36
CA GLU A 105 26.37 -1.78 -26.82
C GLU A 105 24.98 -1.60 -26.20
N ALA A 106 24.86 -0.78 -25.17
CA ALA A 106 23.60 -0.54 -24.48
C ALA A 106 22.65 0.30 -25.32
N HIS A 107 21.34 0.04 -25.17
CA HIS A 107 20.32 0.81 -25.90
C HIS A 107 20.37 2.29 -25.47
N PRO A 108 20.36 3.26 -26.42
CA PRO A 108 20.47 4.68 -26.09
C PRO A 108 19.38 5.19 -25.14
N TRP A 109 18.18 4.63 -25.18
CA TRP A 109 17.09 5.00 -24.29
C TRP A 109 17.33 4.53 -22.85
N LEU A 110 17.93 3.36 -22.65
CA LEU A 110 18.33 2.91 -21.32
C LEU A 110 19.40 3.86 -20.74
N LEU A 111 20.42 4.20 -21.55
CA LEU A 111 21.49 5.12 -21.13
C LEU A 111 20.94 6.52 -20.80
N ALA A 112 19.89 6.95 -21.46
CA ALA A 112 19.25 8.24 -21.24
C ALA A 112 18.23 8.26 -20.10
N THR A 113 17.85 7.09 -19.55
CA THR A 113 16.85 7.02 -18.47
C THR A 113 17.41 7.60 -17.17
N THR A 114 16.80 8.67 -16.69
CA THR A 114 17.20 9.36 -15.46
C THR A 114 16.42 8.85 -14.25
N ILE A 115 16.93 9.13 -13.04
CA ILE A 115 16.22 8.89 -11.78
C ILE A 115 14.86 9.62 -11.78
N ARG A 116 14.82 10.85 -12.30
CA ARG A 116 13.61 11.66 -12.48
C ARG A 116 12.57 10.95 -13.35
N ASP A 117 13.00 10.39 -14.49
CA ASP A 117 12.11 9.64 -15.38
C ASP A 117 11.50 8.43 -14.67
N MET A 118 12.30 7.71 -13.88
CA MET A 118 11.84 6.55 -13.12
C MET A 118 10.87 6.96 -12.00
N LEU A 119 11.17 8.02 -11.24
CA LEU A 119 10.29 8.55 -10.20
C LEU A 119 8.96 9.03 -10.77
N SER A 120 8.96 9.65 -11.95
CA SER A 120 7.74 10.15 -12.61
C SER A 120 7.05 9.11 -13.50
N MET A 121 7.44 7.83 -13.41
CA MET A 121 6.86 6.74 -14.23
C MET A 121 6.94 6.98 -15.74
N ARG A 122 8.06 7.59 -16.19
CA ARG A 122 8.39 7.84 -17.59
C ARG A 122 9.71 7.17 -17.98
N SER A 123 9.99 5.99 -17.43
CA SER A 123 11.16 5.20 -17.78
C SER A 123 11.13 4.79 -19.25
N CYS A 124 12.11 4.03 -19.70
CA CYS A 124 12.12 3.49 -21.06
C CYS A 124 11.29 2.20 -21.23
N HIS A 125 10.57 1.75 -20.22
CA HIS A 125 9.77 0.52 -20.23
C HIS A 125 8.27 0.81 -20.13
N ALA A 126 7.46 0.13 -20.96
CA ALA A 126 6.00 0.26 -20.98
C ALA A 126 5.30 -0.54 -19.88
N SER A 127 6.03 -1.42 -19.19
CA SER A 127 5.50 -2.26 -18.11
C SER A 127 6.61 -2.74 -17.19
N THR A 128 6.23 -3.32 -16.07
CA THR A 128 7.15 -3.99 -15.15
C THR A 128 7.97 -5.06 -15.88
N THR A 129 9.28 -5.01 -15.74
CA THR A 129 10.24 -5.81 -16.50
C THR A 129 10.47 -7.23 -15.95
N TYR A 130 10.04 -7.51 -14.75
CA TYR A 130 10.23 -8.79 -14.09
C TYR A 130 8.92 -9.57 -13.92
N ASP A 131 9.07 -10.88 -13.89
CA ASP A 131 8.01 -11.79 -13.42
C ASP A 131 8.05 -11.86 -11.89
N LYS A 132 7.04 -11.27 -11.25
CA LYS A 132 6.92 -11.22 -9.78
C LYS A 132 6.65 -12.59 -9.13
N PHE A 133 6.33 -13.61 -9.93
CA PHE A 133 6.06 -14.97 -9.48
C PHE A 133 7.22 -15.90 -9.71
N SER A 134 8.33 -15.42 -10.28
CA SER A 134 9.55 -16.18 -10.49
C SER A 134 10.61 -15.81 -9.46
N SER A 135 10.99 -16.76 -8.62
CA SER A 135 12.13 -16.63 -7.70
C SER A 135 13.50 -16.59 -8.42
N LYS A 136 13.53 -16.95 -9.69
CA LYS A 136 14.75 -16.99 -10.51
C LYS A 136 15.05 -15.69 -11.22
N THR A 137 14.09 -14.75 -11.22
CA THR A 137 14.26 -13.46 -11.88
C THR A 137 14.88 -12.45 -10.92
N ASP A 138 16.08 -11.99 -11.23
CA ASP A 138 16.65 -10.80 -10.59
C ASP A 138 15.89 -9.56 -11.09
N TRP A 139 15.07 -9.01 -10.21
CA TRP A 139 14.17 -7.92 -10.56
C TRP A 139 14.93 -6.64 -10.93
N VAL A 140 16.03 -6.36 -10.24
CA VAL A 140 16.87 -5.19 -10.54
C VAL A 140 17.56 -5.37 -11.90
N LYS A 141 18.20 -6.53 -12.11
CA LYS A 141 18.87 -6.84 -13.38
C LYS A 141 17.91 -6.77 -14.57
N SER A 142 16.66 -7.20 -14.39
CA SER A 142 15.66 -7.20 -15.45
C SER A 142 15.42 -5.80 -16.04
N PHE A 143 15.46 -4.76 -15.20
CA PHE A 143 15.33 -3.37 -15.65
C PHE A 143 16.40 -2.98 -16.69
N PHE A 144 17.61 -3.51 -16.56
CA PHE A 144 18.73 -3.20 -17.44
C PHE A 144 18.83 -4.13 -18.65
N THR A 145 18.21 -5.30 -18.62
CA THR A 145 18.37 -6.34 -19.65
C THR A 145 17.14 -6.50 -20.57
N VAL A 146 15.97 -6.10 -20.11
CA VAL A 146 14.76 -6.05 -20.96
C VAL A 146 14.90 -4.90 -21.94
N ALA A 147 14.58 -5.16 -23.22
CA ALA A 147 14.70 -4.17 -24.26
C ALA A 147 13.77 -2.94 -24.00
N PRO A 148 14.30 -1.72 -24.09
CA PRO A 148 13.47 -0.51 -24.01
C PRO A 148 12.40 -0.46 -25.09
N THR A 149 11.22 0.06 -24.73
CA THR A 149 10.05 0.15 -25.63
C THR A 149 9.82 1.56 -26.18
N HIS A 150 10.28 2.60 -25.48
CA HIS A 150 10.10 4.00 -25.88
C HIS A 150 11.16 4.90 -25.23
N LYS A 151 11.26 6.13 -25.74
CA LYS A 151 12.18 7.14 -25.23
C LYS A 151 11.78 7.57 -23.82
N PRO A 152 12.70 7.56 -22.83
CA PRO A 152 12.41 8.01 -21.48
C PRO A 152 11.98 9.49 -21.44
N GLY A 153 11.23 9.86 -20.42
CA GLY A 153 10.72 11.22 -20.25
C GLY A 153 9.52 11.61 -21.12
N THR A 154 9.01 10.69 -21.95
CA THR A 154 7.99 11.04 -22.98
C THR A 154 6.58 10.56 -22.64
N VAL A 155 6.42 9.36 -22.10
CA VAL A 155 5.11 8.74 -21.87
C VAL A 155 5.05 8.17 -20.46
N PHE A 156 3.92 8.38 -19.80
CA PHE A 156 3.63 7.75 -18.52
C PHE A 156 3.27 6.27 -18.72
N HIS A 157 4.01 5.41 -18.03
CA HIS A 157 3.67 4.00 -17.87
C HIS A 157 3.92 3.59 -16.42
N TYR A 158 2.87 3.12 -15.74
CA TYR A 158 3.00 2.69 -14.36
C TYR A 158 3.84 1.42 -14.28
N ASP A 159 5.11 1.59 -13.98
CA ASP A 159 6.14 0.55 -13.98
C ASP A 159 6.71 0.32 -12.58
N THR A 160 6.38 -0.83 -11.99
CA THR A 160 6.84 -1.20 -10.65
C THR A 160 8.35 -1.53 -10.62
N SER A 161 8.94 -1.94 -11.75
CA SER A 161 10.39 -2.19 -11.82
C SER A 161 11.23 -0.92 -11.64
N SER A 162 10.74 0.23 -12.11
CA SER A 162 11.36 1.52 -11.83
C SER A 162 11.48 1.78 -10.32
N SER A 163 10.39 1.62 -9.58
CA SER A 163 10.39 1.84 -8.12
C SER A 163 11.26 0.83 -7.38
N HIS A 164 11.25 -0.43 -7.83
CA HIS A 164 12.09 -1.47 -7.23
C HIS A 164 13.57 -1.18 -7.47
N THR A 165 13.96 -0.79 -8.68
CA THR A 165 15.34 -0.43 -9.02
C THR A 165 15.81 0.82 -8.27
N LEU A 166 14.92 1.82 -8.07
CA LEU A 166 15.22 2.99 -7.22
C LEU A 166 15.40 2.59 -5.75
N CYS A 167 14.63 1.64 -5.25
CA CYS A 167 14.84 1.07 -3.91
C CYS A 167 16.21 0.37 -3.80
N ALA A 168 16.57 -0.43 -4.80
CA ALA A 168 17.89 -1.04 -4.88
C ALA A 168 19.00 0.01 -4.92
N LEU A 169 18.81 1.14 -5.60
CA LEU A 169 19.73 2.26 -5.60
C LEU A 169 19.92 2.83 -4.20
N VAL A 170 18.83 3.04 -3.44
CA VAL A 170 18.91 3.47 -2.04
C VAL A 170 19.75 2.49 -1.22
N GLU A 171 19.45 1.19 -1.30
CA GLU A 171 20.16 0.16 -0.55
C GLU A 171 21.64 0.08 -0.96
N LYS A 172 21.92 0.16 -2.25
CA LYS A 172 23.31 0.15 -2.79
C LYS A 172 24.12 1.35 -2.30
N LEU A 173 23.54 2.54 -2.37
CA LEU A 173 24.27 3.76 -1.95
C LEU A 173 24.43 3.83 -0.43
N THR A 174 23.48 3.37 0.35
CA THR A 174 23.51 3.51 1.82
C THR A 174 24.12 2.31 2.54
N GLY A 175 24.12 1.13 1.92
CA GLY A 175 24.45 -0.13 2.58
C GLY A 175 23.38 -0.60 3.58
N MET A 176 22.20 0.02 3.59
CA MET A 176 21.10 -0.26 4.50
C MET A 176 19.85 -0.67 3.70
N LYS A 177 18.95 -1.44 4.32
CA LYS A 177 17.59 -1.61 3.77
C LYS A 177 16.89 -0.25 3.70
N MET A 178 16.08 -0.04 2.67
CA MET A 178 15.40 1.24 2.40
C MET A 178 14.63 1.73 3.64
N LEU A 179 13.89 0.86 4.31
CA LEU A 179 13.13 1.25 5.50
C LEU A 179 14.05 1.62 6.68
N ASP A 180 15.17 0.93 6.86
CA ASP A 180 16.14 1.24 7.93
C ASP A 180 16.83 2.59 7.67
N TYR A 181 17.13 2.89 6.41
CA TYR A 181 17.63 4.21 6.03
C TYR A 181 16.62 5.31 6.39
N LEU A 182 15.34 5.13 6.01
CA LEU A 182 14.30 6.08 6.38
C LEU A 182 14.06 6.16 7.89
N ARG A 183 14.19 5.05 8.64
CA ARG A 183 14.14 5.06 10.10
C ARG A 183 15.19 5.98 10.69
N ASN A 184 16.42 5.89 10.19
CA ASN A 184 17.52 6.72 10.66
C ASN A 184 17.34 8.21 10.29
N LYS A 185 16.64 8.50 9.19
CA LYS A 185 16.40 9.87 8.74
C LYS A 185 15.23 10.56 9.42
N VAL A 186 14.11 9.83 9.59
CA VAL A 186 12.88 10.47 10.04
C VAL A 186 11.94 9.52 10.80
N LEU A 187 11.77 8.26 10.37
CA LEU A 187 10.66 7.44 10.83
C LEU A 187 10.71 7.14 12.33
N ASN A 188 11.91 6.91 12.90
CA ASN A 188 12.05 6.68 14.34
C ASN A 188 11.63 7.92 15.15
N GLU A 189 11.96 9.11 14.67
CA GLU A 189 11.65 10.34 15.41
C GLU A 189 10.18 10.72 15.34
N ILE A 190 9.48 10.36 14.26
CA ILE A 190 8.05 10.63 14.12
C ILE A 190 7.17 9.56 14.75
N GLY A 191 7.74 8.51 15.32
CA GLY A 191 6.99 7.46 16.05
C GLY A 191 6.47 6.33 15.17
N PHE A 192 7.07 6.10 14.01
CA PHE A 192 6.75 4.98 13.13
C PHE A 192 7.01 3.65 13.84
N SER A 193 6.13 2.65 13.64
CA SER A 193 6.19 1.36 14.31
C SER A 193 7.52 0.64 14.06
N LYS A 194 8.10 0.10 15.14
CA LYS A 194 9.30 -0.74 15.06
C LYS A 194 9.03 -2.09 14.41
N GLU A 195 7.78 -2.55 14.47
CA GLU A 195 7.33 -3.82 13.88
C GLU A 195 7.11 -3.73 12.37
N ALA A 196 7.03 -2.52 11.81
CA ALA A 196 6.93 -2.33 10.37
C ALA A 196 8.17 -2.90 9.67
N TYR A 197 8.00 -3.51 8.50
CA TYR A 197 9.09 -4.06 7.70
C TYR A 197 8.77 -3.96 6.20
N CYS A 198 9.73 -4.23 5.35
CA CYS A 198 9.52 -4.34 3.93
C CYS A 198 9.82 -5.77 3.47
N LEU A 199 8.90 -6.35 2.70
CA LEU A 199 9.13 -7.63 2.03
C LEU A 199 10.30 -7.47 1.05
N THR A 200 11.04 -8.56 0.82
CA THR A 200 12.16 -8.58 -0.13
C THR A 200 11.85 -9.48 -1.32
N ASP A 201 12.49 -9.22 -2.44
CA ASP A 201 12.57 -10.17 -3.54
C ASP A 201 13.48 -11.35 -3.18
N SER A 202 13.59 -12.33 -4.08
CA SER A 202 14.42 -13.51 -3.89
C SER A 202 15.93 -13.25 -3.89
N PHE A 203 16.35 -12.05 -4.26
CA PHE A 203 17.74 -11.58 -4.22
C PHE A 203 18.03 -10.70 -3.00
N GLY A 204 17.04 -10.56 -2.12
CA GLY A 204 17.16 -9.85 -0.86
C GLY A 204 17.01 -8.34 -0.95
N VAL A 205 16.62 -7.78 -2.09
CA VAL A 205 16.31 -6.35 -2.24
C VAL A 205 14.90 -6.07 -1.72
N SER A 206 14.72 -5.00 -0.94
CA SER A 206 13.38 -4.61 -0.50
C SER A 206 12.46 -4.35 -1.69
N MET A 207 11.22 -4.88 -1.64
CA MET A 207 10.23 -4.73 -2.71
C MET A 207 9.72 -3.28 -2.74
N GLY A 208 10.56 -2.37 -3.26
CA GLY A 208 10.32 -0.92 -3.28
C GLY A 208 9.04 -0.48 -3.98
N GLY A 209 8.46 -1.35 -4.79
CA GLY A 209 7.19 -1.08 -5.47
C GLY A 209 5.93 -1.49 -4.70
N SER A 210 6.03 -2.36 -3.64
CA SER A 210 4.82 -2.95 -3.04
C SER A 210 5.02 -3.67 -1.71
N GLY A 211 6.22 -3.65 -1.11
CA GLY A 211 6.56 -4.56 -0.02
C GLY A 211 6.37 -4.03 1.39
N LEU A 212 6.03 -2.76 1.57
CA LEU A 212 5.89 -2.17 2.90
C LEU A 212 4.74 -2.82 3.68
N MET A 213 5.07 -3.30 4.87
CA MET A 213 4.17 -3.79 5.90
C MET A 213 4.18 -2.79 7.06
N ALA A 214 3.09 -2.07 7.25
CA ALA A 214 3.00 -1.00 8.24
C ALA A 214 1.58 -0.89 8.80
N THR A 215 1.41 -0.22 9.92
CA THR A 215 0.10 0.09 10.48
C THR A 215 -0.55 1.28 9.73
N SER A 216 -1.86 1.41 9.85
CA SER A 216 -2.56 2.59 9.30
C SER A 216 -2.10 3.89 9.97
N ARG A 217 -1.69 3.85 11.24
CA ARG A 217 -1.08 5.00 11.92
C ARG A 217 0.29 5.37 11.37
N ASP A 218 1.09 4.39 10.98
CA ASP A 218 2.37 4.63 10.32
C ASP A 218 2.16 5.37 8.99
N LEU A 219 1.16 4.95 8.22
CA LEU A 219 0.81 5.63 6.98
C LEU A 219 0.30 7.06 7.25
N MET A 220 -0.47 7.28 8.32
CA MET A 220 -0.93 8.62 8.71
C MET A 220 0.26 9.51 9.11
N LEU A 221 1.23 9.01 9.87
CA LEU A 221 2.43 9.77 10.22
C LEU A 221 3.24 10.19 8.99
N PHE A 222 3.39 9.28 8.03
CA PHE A 222 4.02 9.59 6.75
C PHE A 222 3.22 10.62 5.95
N ALA A 223 1.90 10.47 5.90
CA ALA A 223 0.99 11.41 5.24
C ALA A 223 1.12 12.83 5.82
N LEU A 224 1.16 12.94 7.14
CA LEU A 224 1.34 14.23 7.84
C LEU A 224 2.71 14.86 7.56
N LEU A 225 3.78 14.06 7.45
CA LEU A 225 5.09 14.56 7.04
C LEU A 225 5.03 15.21 5.65
N ILE A 226 4.35 14.56 4.70
CA ILE A 226 4.18 15.09 3.33
C ILE A 226 3.28 16.33 3.34
N LEU A 227 2.12 16.26 4.00
CA LEU A 227 1.15 17.37 4.10
C LEU A 227 1.80 18.64 4.65
N ASN A 228 2.69 18.48 5.62
CA ASN A 228 3.40 19.58 6.26
C ASN A 228 4.75 19.93 5.57
N ASN A 229 4.90 19.63 4.29
CA ASN A 229 6.10 19.94 3.49
C ASN A 229 7.42 19.46 4.13
N GLY A 230 7.41 18.22 4.63
CA GLY A 230 8.60 17.59 5.23
C GLY A 230 8.89 18.03 6.67
N LYS A 231 7.98 18.80 7.28
CA LYS A 231 8.12 19.28 8.66
C LYS A 231 7.12 18.57 9.57
N LEU A 232 7.57 18.09 10.71
CA LEU A 232 6.70 17.53 11.73
C LEU A 232 7.25 17.87 13.12
N ASN A 233 6.37 18.13 14.10
CA ASN A 233 6.75 18.52 15.47
C ASN A 233 7.74 19.70 15.55
N GLY A 234 7.61 20.65 14.64
CA GLY A 234 8.48 21.82 14.59
C GLY A 234 9.84 21.59 13.93
N LYS A 235 10.20 20.33 13.60
CA LYS A 235 11.47 19.97 12.95
C LYS A 235 11.27 19.72 11.45
N GLN A 236 12.13 20.32 10.62
CA GLN A 236 12.25 20.01 9.20
C GLN A 236 13.10 18.75 9.05
N TYR A 237 12.58 17.70 8.45
CA TYR A 237 13.27 16.43 8.21
C TYR A 237 13.81 16.34 6.80
N ILE A 238 13.02 16.71 5.82
CA ILE A 238 13.38 16.75 4.40
C ILE A 238 12.98 18.09 3.81
N SER A 239 13.68 18.56 2.79
CA SER A 239 13.44 19.83 2.13
C SER A 239 12.00 20.02 1.69
N ALA A 240 11.42 21.18 2.01
CA ALA A 240 10.11 21.56 1.52
C ALA A 240 10.08 21.65 -0.02
N ASP A 241 11.19 22.03 -0.66
CA ASP A 241 11.28 22.11 -2.11
C ASP A 241 11.20 20.72 -2.74
N TYR A 242 11.86 19.70 -2.16
CA TYR A 242 11.72 18.33 -2.64
C TYR A 242 10.30 17.80 -2.49
N ILE A 243 9.65 18.02 -1.34
CA ILE A 243 8.26 17.62 -1.14
C ILE A 243 7.36 18.29 -2.17
N LYS A 244 7.51 19.61 -2.36
CA LYS A 244 6.74 20.35 -3.36
C LYS A 244 6.97 19.85 -4.77
N GLU A 245 8.22 19.57 -5.15
CA GLU A 245 8.56 19.01 -6.45
C GLU A 245 7.93 17.62 -6.62
N SER A 246 8.10 16.73 -5.63
CA SER A 246 7.63 15.35 -5.70
C SER A 246 6.11 15.21 -5.73
N THR A 247 5.39 16.16 -5.14
CA THR A 247 3.92 16.19 -5.10
C THR A 247 3.29 17.11 -6.15
N SER A 248 4.10 17.72 -7.01
CA SER A 248 3.61 18.53 -8.14
C SER A 248 3.44 17.70 -9.42
N PHE A 249 2.61 18.22 -10.33
CA PHE A 249 2.38 17.60 -11.63
C PHE A 249 3.66 17.49 -12.45
N GLN A 250 4.08 16.28 -12.79
CA GLN A 250 5.22 15.97 -13.64
C GLN A 250 4.77 15.39 -14.98
N THR A 251 3.66 14.66 -15.00
CA THR A 251 3.16 14.00 -16.21
C THR A 251 1.66 13.72 -16.14
N ALA A 252 1.01 13.69 -17.29
CA ALA A 252 -0.40 13.36 -17.42
C ALA A 252 -0.62 11.84 -17.30
N THR A 253 -1.71 11.44 -16.66
CA THR A 253 -2.14 10.04 -16.48
C THR A 253 -3.51 9.76 -17.10
N CYS A 254 -4.12 10.75 -17.76
CA CYS A 254 -5.50 10.68 -18.28
C CYS A 254 -5.77 9.53 -19.28
N VAL A 255 -4.73 8.96 -19.87
CA VAL A 255 -4.84 7.83 -20.79
C VAL A 255 -4.62 6.49 -20.11
N THR A 256 -3.92 6.48 -18.95
CA THR A 256 -3.44 5.27 -18.29
C THR A 256 -3.81 5.19 -16.82
N GLY A 257 -4.44 6.21 -16.26
CA GLY A 257 -4.96 6.19 -14.89
C GLY A 257 -6.15 5.24 -14.79
N PRO A 258 -6.22 4.41 -13.73
CA PRO A 258 -7.24 3.35 -13.63
C PRO A 258 -8.65 3.88 -13.32
N VAL A 259 -8.76 5.01 -12.64
CA VAL A 259 -10.03 5.64 -12.24
C VAL A 259 -9.94 7.18 -12.34
N PRO A 260 -11.05 7.92 -12.42
CA PRO A 260 -11.05 9.38 -12.57
C PRO A 260 -10.15 10.13 -11.58
N SER A 261 -10.22 9.83 -10.30
CA SER A 261 -9.40 10.46 -9.27
C SER A 261 -7.90 10.15 -9.39
N GLU A 262 -7.52 9.11 -10.12
CA GLU A 262 -6.12 8.73 -10.40
C GLU A 262 -5.70 9.12 -11.82
N SER A 263 -6.57 9.81 -12.58
CA SER A 263 -6.32 10.25 -13.96
C SER A 263 -5.92 11.73 -14.09
N GLN A 264 -5.67 12.42 -12.97
CA GLN A 264 -5.40 13.85 -12.96
C GLN A 264 -3.91 14.18 -13.16
N GLY A 265 -3.02 13.23 -12.91
CA GLY A 265 -1.58 13.39 -13.10
C GLY A 265 -0.74 12.60 -12.11
N TYR A 266 0.57 12.70 -12.29
CA TYR A 266 1.55 12.03 -11.44
C TYR A 266 2.75 12.93 -11.15
N GLY A 267 3.22 12.88 -9.91
CA GLY A 267 4.43 13.54 -9.45
C GLY A 267 5.65 12.59 -9.46
N LEU A 268 6.48 12.66 -8.43
CA LEU A 268 7.59 11.73 -8.21
C LEU A 268 7.17 10.65 -7.21
N GLN A 269 6.47 9.62 -7.69
CA GLN A 269 5.86 8.52 -6.92
C GLN A 269 4.68 8.95 -6.03
N PHE A 270 3.99 10.02 -6.41
CA PHE A 270 2.73 10.49 -5.84
C PHE A 270 1.72 10.71 -6.95
N TRP A 271 0.48 10.29 -6.76
CA TRP A 271 -0.61 10.62 -7.67
C TRP A 271 -1.13 12.02 -7.37
N ILE A 272 -1.49 12.74 -8.43
CA ILE A 272 -2.29 13.96 -8.33
C ILE A 272 -3.73 13.53 -8.52
N GLY A 273 -4.57 13.80 -7.54
CA GLY A 273 -5.98 13.45 -7.57
C GLY A 273 -6.89 14.64 -7.84
N GLU A 274 -8.20 14.37 -7.88
CA GLU A 274 -9.22 15.43 -7.96
C GLU A 274 -9.12 16.38 -6.78
N HIS A 275 -9.65 17.58 -6.93
CA HIS A 275 -9.63 18.63 -5.89
C HIS A 275 -8.22 18.99 -5.40
N ASN A 276 -7.21 18.93 -6.29
CA ASN A 276 -5.81 19.16 -5.97
C ASN A 276 -5.28 18.27 -4.85
N SER A 277 -5.87 17.09 -4.68
CA SER A 277 -5.40 16.12 -3.70
C SER A 277 -4.06 15.51 -4.13
N ILE A 278 -3.24 15.16 -3.13
CA ILE A 278 -2.02 14.39 -3.29
C ILE A 278 -2.30 13.00 -2.72
N VAL A 279 -1.98 11.95 -3.45
CA VAL A 279 -2.33 10.59 -3.03
C VAL A 279 -1.11 9.67 -3.00
N CYS A 280 -0.83 9.11 -1.82
CA CYS A 280 -0.03 7.90 -1.71
C CYS A 280 -0.96 6.72 -1.99
N TYR A 281 -0.75 6.07 -3.12
CA TYR A 281 -1.66 5.05 -3.64
C TYR A 281 -1.12 3.65 -3.42
N GLY A 282 -1.99 2.74 -2.99
CA GLY A 282 -1.76 1.30 -2.98
C GLY A 282 -2.98 0.54 -3.49
N MET A 283 -2.72 -0.50 -4.26
CA MET A 283 -3.76 -1.36 -4.82
C MET A 283 -4.70 -1.87 -3.73
N GLY A 284 -6.01 -1.86 -4.00
CA GLY A 284 -7.02 -2.37 -3.09
C GLY A 284 -7.53 -1.35 -2.06
N GLY A 285 -7.27 -0.05 -2.25
CA GLY A 285 -7.77 0.99 -1.34
C GLY A 285 -6.83 1.31 -0.17
N GLN A 286 -5.53 1.01 -0.32
CA GLN A 286 -4.50 1.49 0.57
C GLN A 286 -4.16 2.92 0.14
N LEU A 287 -4.80 3.90 0.75
CA LEU A 287 -4.70 5.29 0.33
C LEU A 287 -4.29 6.20 1.49
N ALA A 288 -3.42 7.16 1.21
CA ALA A 288 -3.32 8.37 2.00
C ALA A 288 -3.68 9.54 1.07
N ILE A 289 -4.85 10.11 1.30
CA ILE A 289 -5.42 11.21 0.52
C ILE A 289 -5.15 12.49 1.30
N LEU A 290 -4.34 13.36 0.74
CA LEU A 290 -3.96 14.63 1.32
C LEU A 290 -4.72 15.74 0.61
N LEU A 291 -5.34 16.62 1.38
CA LEU A 291 -6.04 17.82 0.93
C LEU A 291 -5.33 19.04 1.53
N PRO A 292 -4.22 19.53 0.91
CA PRO A 292 -3.38 20.59 1.48
C PRO A 292 -4.15 21.89 1.75
N GLU A 293 -5.10 22.24 0.89
CA GLU A 293 -5.92 23.44 1.05
C GLU A 293 -6.71 23.47 2.37
N TYR A 294 -7.02 22.28 2.90
CA TYR A 294 -7.81 22.12 4.13
C TYR A 294 -6.97 21.59 5.29
N ASN A 295 -5.63 21.49 5.12
CA ASN A 295 -4.72 20.90 6.12
C ASN A 295 -5.23 19.55 6.64
N THR A 296 -5.57 18.66 5.71
CA THR A 296 -6.29 17.41 5.96
C THR A 296 -5.57 16.22 5.34
N ALA A 297 -5.51 15.12 6.10
CA ALA A 297 -5.06 13.81 5.64
C ALA A 297 -6.08 12.74 6.01
N ILE A 298 -6.45 11.90 5.04
CA ILE A 298 -7.34 10.75 5.23
C ILE A 298 -6.58 9.50 4.81
N VAL A 299 -6.54 8.50 5.68
CA VAL A 299 -5.91 7.21 5.41
C VAL A 299 -6.96 6.12 5.41
N THR A 300 -6.93 5.29 4.38
CA THR A 300 -7.73 4.08 4.30
C THR A 300 -6.87 2.86 4.06
N THR A 301 -7.29 1.74 4.60
CA THR A 301 -6.89 0.41 4.14
C THR A 301 -8.16 -0.39 3.87
N ALA A 302 -8.18 -1.11 2.76
CA ALA A 302 -9.39 -1.79 2.27
C ALA A 302 -9.03 -2.91 1.28
N ASP A 303 -10.04 -3.63 0.82
CA ASP A 303 -10.00 -4.39 -0.42
C ASP A 303 -11.08 -3.93 -1.40
N THR A 304 -10.67 -3.13 -2.37
CA THR A 304 -11.51 -2.65 -3.47
C THR A 304 -11.39 -3.50 -4.72
N GLN A 305 -10.57 -4.56 -4.70
CA GLN A 305 -10.29 -5.36 -5.88
C GLN A 305 -11.49 -6.26 -6.21
N GLY A 306 -11.86 -6.28 -7.47
CA GLY A 306 -13.04 -7.01 -7.92
C GLY A 306 -14.38 -6.28 -7.72
N TYR A 307 -14.38 -5.11 -7.08
CA TYR A 307 -15.57 -4.28 -6.93
C TYR A 307 -15.70 -3.29 -8.09
N GLN A 308 -16.94 -3.06 -8.52
CA GLN A 308 -17.21 -2.06 -9.55
C GLN A 308 -16.86 -0.65 -9.03
N GLY A 309 -16.03 0.06 -9.78
CA GLY A 309 -15.51 1.38 -9.41
C GLY A 309 -14.22 1.33 -8.58
N GLY A 310 -13.88 0.19 -7.96
CA GLY A 310 -12.61 0.04 -7.25
C GLY A 310 -12.37 1.15 -6.21
N ASN A 311 -11.19 1.77 -6.26
CA ASN A 311 -10.82 2.86 -5.35
C ASN A 311 -11.69 4.12 -5.53
N GLN A 312 -12.31 4.33 -6.70
CA GLN A 312 -13.17 5.50 -6.94
C GLN A 312 -14.31 5.59 -5.95
N VAL A 313 -14.82 4.45 -5.46
CA VAL A 313 -15.87 4.44 -4.43
C VAL A 313 -15.42 5.16 -3.15
N ILE A 314 -14.16 4.98 -2.76
CA ILE A 314 -13.60 5.63 -1.57
C ILE A 314 -13.42 7.13 -1.83
N TYR A 315 -12.88 7.51 -3.00
CA TYR A 315 -12.75 8.92 -3.39
C TYR A 315 -14.09 9.61 -3.44
N ASP A 316 -15.09 9.01 -4.12
CA ASP A 316 -16.45 9.55 -4.23
C ASP A 316 -17.05 9.83 -2.85
N ALA A 317 -16.98 8.87 -1.93
CA ALA A 317 -17.55 9.03 -0.60
C ALA A 317 -16.86 10.17 0.18
N ILE A 318 -15.53 10.29 0.09
CA ILE A 318 -14.78 11.37 0.72
C ILE A 318 -15.16 12.72 0.09
N PHE A 319 -15.21 12.80 -1.24
CA PHE A 319 -15.46 14.05 -1.94
C PHE A 319 -16.94 14.46 -1.90
N CYS A 320 -17.87 13.50 -1.80
CA CYS A 320 -19.30 13.81 -1.65
C CYS A 320 -19.71 14.21 -0.23
N HIS A 321 -19.08 13.64 0.80
CA HIS A 321 -19.51 13.87 2.18
C HIS A 321 -18.55 14.73 3.01
N ILE A 322 -17.24 14.46 2.91
CA ILE A 322 -16.24 15.12 3.76
C ILE A 322 -15.79 16.44 3.16
N LEU A 323 -15.50 16.48 1.85
CA LEU A 323 -15.00 17.68 1.21
C LEU A 323 -15.97 18.87 1.32
N PRO A 324 -17.29 18.76 1.09
CA PRO A 324 -18.22 19.86 1.26
C PRO A 324 -18.25 20.42 2.70
N GLU A 325 -17.98 19.55 3.69
CA GLU A 325 -17.89 19.98 5.08
C GLU A 325 -16.61 20.79 5.34
N LEU A 326 -15.49 20.36 4.75
CA LEU A 326 -14.22 21.10 4.79
C LEU A 326 -14.33 22.47 4.12
N GLU A 327 -15.07 22.57 3.00
CA GLU A 327 -15.29 23.81 2.25
C GLU A 327 -16.07 24.86 3.02
N LYS A 328 -16.95 24.46 3.94
CA LYS A 328 -17.70 25.39 4.81
C LYS A 328 -16.77 26.20 5.71
N ARG A 329 -15.56 25.70 6.03
CA ARG A 329 -14.57 26.34 6.92
C ARG A 329 -15.21 26.85 8.22
N GLN A 330 -16.03 25.99 8.84
CA GLN A 330 -16.73 26.33 10.07
C GLN A 330 -15.75 26.53 11.24
N SER A 331 -16.10 27.42 12.14
CA SER A 331 -15.39 27.56 13.41
C SER A 331 -15.61 26.29 14.26
N PRO A 332 -14.62 25.89 15.04
CA PRO A 332 -14.78 24.77 15.99
C PRO A 332 -15.93 24.98 16.97
N TRP A 333 -16.63 23.90 17.30
CA TRP A 333 -17.67 23.90 18.34
C TRP A 333 -17.57 22.65 19.21
N THR A 334 -18.26 22.65 20.33
CA THR A 334 -18.37 21.51 21.21
C THR A 334 -19.60 20.69 20.84
N PRO A 335 -19.49 19.42 20.42
CA PRO A 335 -20.66 18.60 20.16
C PRO A 335 -21.40 18.29 21.45
N SER A 336 -22.70 18.04 21.33
CA SER A 336 -23.52 17.51 22.43
C SER A 336 -23.04 16.13 22.87
N ASP A 337 -23.40 15.72 24.08
CA ASP A 337 -23.04 14.36 24.55
C ASP A 337 -23.75 13.27 23.76
N GLU A 338 -24.91 13.55 23.17
CA GLU A 338 -25.64 12.66 22.28
C GLU A 338 -24.90 12.46 20.95
N GLU A 339 -24.39 13.54 20.34
CA GLU A 339 -23.59 13.47 19.11
C GLU A 339 -22.27 12.70 19.32
N LYS A 340 -21.58 12.98 20.44
CA LYS A 340 -20.36 12.22 20.80
C LYS A 340 -20.64 10.73 20.94
N LEU A 341 -21.69 10.39 21.71
CA LEU A 341 -22.06 8.99 21.94
C LEU A 341 -22.45 8.30 20.62
N ALA A 342 -23.19 8.97 19.76
CA ALA A 342 -23.59 8.44 18.46
C ALA A 342 -22.36 8.15 17.57
N PHE A 343 -21.41 9.07 17.53
CA PHE A 343 -20.16 8.88 16.77
C PHE A 343 -19.29 7.74 17.34
N GLU A 344 -19.08 7.70 18.65
CA GLU A 344 -18.32 6.66 19.34
C GLU A 344 -18.95 5.28 19.11
N GLN A 345 -20.28 5.19 19.26
CA GLN A 345 -21.01 3.95 19.00
C GLN A 345 -20.92 3.50 17.54
N PHE A 346 -20.96 4.42 16.59
CA PHE A 346 -20.80 4.12 15.19
C PHE A 346 -19.39 3.56 14.91
N MET A 347 -18.34 4.27 15.36
CA MET A 347 -16.96 3.86 15.15
C MET A 347 -16.61 2.53 15.83
N SER A 348 -17.21 2.25 16.98
CA SER A 348 -16.99 0.99 17.73
C SER A 348 -17.61 -0.25 17.09
N LYS A 349 -18.57 -0.07 16.17
CA LYS A 349 -19.29 -1.17 15.49
C LYS A 349 -18.73 -1.49 14.11
N LEU A 350 -17.66 -0.83 13.69
CA LEU A 350 -17.05 -1.10 12.39
C LEU A 350 -16.56 -2.56 12.32
N ALA A 351 -17.00 -3.28 11.32
CA ALA A 351 -16.63 -4.67 11.08
C ALA A 351 -16.53 -4.93 9.58
N MET A 352 -15.60 -5.77 9.18
CA MET A 352 -15.49 -6.24 7.79
C MET A 352 -16.76 -7.01 7.42
N ARG A 353 -17.11 -6.95 6.14
CA ARG A 353 -18.24 -7.69 5.64
C ARG A 353 -18.00 -9.20 5.73
N PRO A 354 -19.02 -10.00 6.06
CA PRO A 354 -18.91 -11.45 6.00
C PRO A 354 -18.58 -11.89 4.58
N LEU A 355 -17.71 -12.87 4.43
CA LEU A 355 -17.39 -13.48 3.13
C LEU A 355 -18.63 -14.02 2.41
N ASN A 356 -19.66 -14.41 3.16
CA ASN A 356 -20.96 -14.86 2.65
C ASN A 356 -21.72 -13.81 1.81
N HIS A 357 -21.38 -12.54 1.88
CA HIS A 357 -21.98 -11.52 1.02
C HIS A 357 -21.65 -11.70 -0.46
N ASN A 358 -20.58 -12.43 -0.80
CA ASN A 358 -20.16 -12.74 -2.17
C ASN A 358 -20.39 -14.22 -2.51
N LYS A 359 -21.53 -14.81 -2.08
CA LYS A 359 -21.84 -16.20 -2.39
C LYS A 359 -21.72 -16.52 -3.89
N ALA A 360 -22.20 -15.63 -4.75
CA ALA A 360 -22.09 -15.78 -6.20
C ALA A 360 -20.64 -15.70 -6.69
N ALA A 361 -19.80 -14.86 -6.08
CA ALA A 361 -18.37 -14.77 -6.39
C ALA A 361 -17.63 -16.00 -5.88
N SER A 362 -17.99 -16.50 -4.68
CA SER A 362 -17.44 -17.74 -4.11
C SER A 362 -17.84 -18.96 -4.95
N GLU A 363 -19.08 -19.03 -5.43
CA GLU A 363 -19.56 -20.11 -6.32
C GLU A 363 -18.90 -20.04 -7.70
N ALA A 364 -18.79 -18.86 -8.29
CA ALA A 364 -18.08 -18.65 -9.55
C ALA A 364 -16.58 -18.97 -9.44
N TRP A 365 -16.03 -18.74 -8.28
CA TRP A 365 -14.65 -19.00 -7.94
C TRP A 365 -14.39 -20.50 -7.73
N ASN A 366 -15.19 -21.17 -6.91
CA ASN A 366 -15.12 -22.62 -6.71
C ASN A 366 -15.25 -23.37 -8.03
N ASN A 367 -16.17 -22.94 -8.90
CA ASN A 367 -16.34 -23.51 -10.24
C ASN A 367 -15.14 -23.32 -11.18
N LYS A 368 -14.32 -22.29 -10.97
CA LYS A 368 -13.09 -22.06 -11.73
C LYS A 368 -11.94 -22.98 -11.33
N PHE A 369 -11.94 -23.50 -10.11
CA PHE A 369 -10.85 -24.33 -9.57
C PHE A 369 -11.09 -25.84 -9.68
N GLU A 370 -12.25 -26.28 -10.16
CA GLU A 370 -12.46 -27.68 -10.51
C GLU A 370 -11.58 -28.18 -11.67
N ASN A 371 -10.93 -27.27 -12.40
CA ASN A 371 -9.97 -27.57 -13.47
C ASN A 371 -8.57 -27.02 -13.13
N VAL A 372 -7.87 -27.71 -12.28
CA VAL A 372 -6.56 -27.35 -11.67
C VAL A 372 -5.39 -27.20 -12.68
N ASN A 373 -5.57 -27.52 -13.95
CA ASN A 373 -4.48 -27.48 -14.96
C ASN A 373 -4.13 -26.07 -15.46
N ASP A 374 -4.92 -25.03 -15.09
CA ASP A 374 -4.69 -23.63 -15.47
C ASP A 374 -4.34 -22.73 -14.27
N ILE A 375 -3.63 -23.28 -13.27
CA ILE A 375 -3.11 -22.46 -12.16
C ILE A 375 -1.98 -21.59 -12.72
N ASN A 376 -2.41 -20.52 -13.30
CA ASN A 376 -1.58 -19.46 -13.81
C ASN A 376 -1.53 -18.32 -12.78
N THR A 377 -0.59 -17.40 -12.95
CA THR A 377 -0.44 -16.15 -12.17
C THR A 377 -1.73 -15.35 -11.95
N SER A 378 -2.74 -15.57 -12.77
CA SER A 378 -4.10 -15.06 -12.59
C SER A 378 -4.77 -15.54 -11.28
N PHE A 379 -4.30 -16.63 -10.69
CA PHE A 379 -4.83 -17.14 -9.42
C PHE A 379 -4.65 -16.15 -8.28
N LEU A 380 -3.43 -15.71 -8.01
CA LEU A 380 -3.17 -14.75 -6.93
C LEU A 380 -3.89 -13.41 -7.16
N THR A 381 -4.09 -13.04 -8.42
CA THR A 381 -4.82 -11.82 -8.79
C THR A 381 -6.33 -11.99 -8.61
N ASN A 382 -6.86 -13.19 -8.90
CA ASN A 382 -8.29 -13.49 -8.82
C ASN A 382 -8.75 -13.93 -7.43
N PHE A 383 -7.84 -14.27 -6.53
CA PHE A 383 -8.16 -14.67 -5.15
C PHE A 383 -8.71 -13.51 -4.29
N ARG A 384 -8.32 -12.32 -4.60
CA ARG A 384 -8.66 -11.09 -3.88
C ARG A 384 -10.15 -10.78 -3.75
N PRO A 385 -11.05 -11.12 -4.70
CA PRO A 385 -12.48 -10.90 -4.51
C PRO A 385 -13.11 -11.68 -3.35
N ILE A 386 -12.43 -12.70 -2.84
CA ILE A 386 -12.93 -13.58 -1.79
C ILE A 386 -12.32 -13.22 -0.42
N MET A 387 -11.05 -12.82 -0.42
CA MET A 387 -10.34 -12.40 0.79
C MET A 387 -9.95 -10.93 0.70
N SER A 388 -10.03 -10.24 1.83
CA SER A 388 -9.51 -8.89 1.94
C SER A 388 -7.99 -8.87 1.75
N SER A 389 -7.45 -7.72 1.35
CA SER A 389 -5.99 -7.54 1.23
C SER A 389 -5.25 -7.81 2.54
N PHE A 390 -5.90 -7.53 3.67
CA PHE A 390 -5.38 -7.83 5.00
C PHE A 390 -5.27 -9.33 5.22
N GLU A 391 -6.33 -10.07 4.99
CA GLU A 391 -6.38 -11.53 5.16
C GLU A 391 -5.38 -12.21 4.26
N TRP A 392 -5.30 -11.79 2.98
CA TRP A 392 -4.33 -12.29 2.04
C TRP A 392 -2.88 -12.03 2.50
N THR A 393 -2.59 -10.83 2.93
CA THR A 393 -1.26 -10.47 3.45
C THR A 393 -0.91 -11.27 4.70
N TYR A 394 -1.88 -11.47 5.58
CA TYR A 394 -1.69 -12.28 6.77
C TYR A 394 -1.39 -13.73 6.42
N VAL A 395 -2.12 -14.31 5.48
CA VAL A 395 -1.87 -15.68 4.99
C VAL A 395 -0.46 -15.80 4.42
N ILE A 396 -0.06 -14.88 3.54
CA ILE A 396 1.30 -14.88 2.96
C ILE A 396 2.35 -14.79 4.07
N LYS A 397 2.18 -13.92 5.03
CA LYS A 397 3.11 -13.78 6.15
C LYS A 397 3.18 -15.07 6.99
N LYS A 398 2.05 -15.66 7.32
CA LYS A 398 2.01 -16.90 8.11
C LYS A 398 2.55 -18.11 7.34
N ALA A 399 2.29 -18.17 6.06
CA ALA A 399 2.92 -19.15 5.18
C ALA A 399 4.45 -18.96 5.13
N SER A 400 4.90 -17.68 5.13
CA SER A 400 6.31 -17.31 5.25
C SER A 400 6.95 -17.81 6.54
N ASP A 401 6.32 -17.50 7.67
CA ASP A 401 6.80 -17.88 9.00
C ASP A 401 6.87 -19.41 9.14
N ALA A 402 5.90 -20.14 8.57
CA ALA A 402 5.87 -21.59 8.57
C ALA A 402 6.90 -22.22 7.63
N ALA A 403 7.12 -21.60 6.47
CA ALA A 403 8.09 -22.09 5.48
C ALA A 403 9.54 -21.83 5.91
N GLU A 404 9.82 -20.82 6.75
CA GLU A 404 11.14 -20.66 7.37
C GLU A 404 11.54 -21.87 8.24
N ALA A 405 10.54 -22.61 8.75
CA ALA A 405 10.78 -23.86 9.47
C ALA A 405 11.07 -25.06 8.55
N LEU A 406 10.73 -24.98 7.25
CA LEU A 406 10.88 -26.06 6.27
C LEU A 406 11.98 -25.78 5.24
N ASP A 407 11.94 -24.65 4.55
CA ASP A 407 12.95 -24.16 3.60
C ASP A 407 12.64 -22.72 3.21
N LYS A 408 13.61 -21.81 3.30
CA LYS A 408 13.46 -20.37 3.01
C LYS A 408 13.02 -20.02 1.59
N ASN A 409 13.10 -20.96 0.65
CA ASN A 409 12.77 -20.72 -0.76
C ASN A 409 11.34 -21.09 -1.14
N ILE A 410 10.58 -21.74 -0.27
CA ILE A 410 9.27 -22.34 -0.60
C ILE A 410 8.23 -21.30 -0.97
N ILE A 411 8.26 -20.11 -0.37
CA ILE A 411 7.16 -19.14 -0.46
C ILE A 411 7.04 -18.50 -1.83
N ASN A 412 8.17 -18.23 -2.47
CA ASN A 412 8.19 -17.60 -3.79
C ASN A 412 7.73 -18.55 -4.91
N GLU A 413 7.64 -19.83 -4.60
CA GLU A 413 7.35 -20.91 -5.55
C GLU A 413 6.06 -21.67 -5.18
N THR A 414 5.23 -21.11 -4.31
CA THR A 414 3.98 -21.74 -3.88
C THR A 414 2.84 -21.41 -4.82
N ILE A 415 2.17 -22.43 -5.32
CA ILE A 415 0.92 -22.33 -6.10
C ILE A 415 -0.23 -22.84 -5.24
N TRP A 416 -1.28 -22.06 -5.15
CA TRP A 416 -2.46 -22.39 -4.36
C TRP A 416 -3.42 -23.26 -5.18
N ASP A 417 -3.67 -24.50 -4.75
CA ASP A 417 -4.51 -25.47 -5.45
C ASP A 417 -5.97 -25.39 -5.08
N GLU A 418 -6.24 -25.19 -3.80
CA GLU A 418 -7.59 -25.20 -3.27
C GLU A 418 -7.72 -24.15 -2.17
N ILE A 419 -8.84 -23.44 -2.20
CA ILE A 419 -9.20 -22.48 -1.19
C ILE A 419 -10.62 -22.78 -0.75
N SER A 420 -10.80 -22.99 0.53
CA SER A 420 -12.10 -23.16 1.14
C SER A 420 -12.29 -22.18 2.28
N PHE A 421 -13.50 -21.65 2.41
CA PHE A 421 -13.88 -20.74 3.47
C PHE A 421 -15.01 -21.34 4.28
N GLU A 422 -14.84 -21.36 5.58
CA GLU A 422 -15.85 -21.76 6.53
C GLU A 422 -15.99 -20.66 7.59
N MET A 423 -17.18 -20.07 7.66
CA MET A 423 -17.50 -19.01 8.61
C MET A 423 -18.57 -19.52 9.57
N SER A 424 -18.29 -19.46 10.87
CA SER A 424 -19.26 -19.82 11.90
C SER A 424 -20.35 -18.76 12.07
N GLU A 425 -20.02 -17.50 11.79
CA GLU A 425 -20.89 -16.33 11.93
C GLU A 425 -20.35 -15.17 11.08
N PRO A 426 -21.14 -14.11 10.82
CA PRO A 426 -20.67 -12.90 10.17
C PRO A 426 -19.46 -12.29 10.89
N LEU A 427 -18.55 -11.67 10.14
CA LEU A 427 -17.40 -10.98 10.70
C LEU A 427 -17.87 -9.84 11.62
N THR A 428 -17.59 -10.02 12.89
CA THR A 428 -17.85 -9.07 13.97
C THR A 428 -16.61 -9.01 14.86
N PRO A 429 -16.51 -8.10 15.84
CA PRO A 429 -15.38 -8.10 16.78
C PRO A 429 -15.15 -9.43 17.51
N SER A 430 -16.18 -10.26 17.62
CA SER A 430 -16.15 -11.57 18.29
C SER A 430 -16.24 -12.76 17.35
N CYS A 431 -16.31 -12.56 16.04
CA CYS A 431 -16.49 -13.66 15.11
C CYS A 431 -15.31 -14.63 15.08
N THR A 432 -15.63 -15.88 14.81
CA THR A 432 -14.66 -16.94 14.54
C THR A 432 -14.98 -17.56 13.18
N GLY A 433 -13.97 -18.00 12.48
CA GLY A 433 -14.13 -18.68 11.20
C GLY A 433 -12.83 -19.38 10.83
N LYS A 434 -12.88 -20.25 9.87
CA LYS A 434 -11.71 -20.96 9.33
C LYS A 434 -11.53 -20.62 7.87
N VAL A 435 -10.28 -20.45 7.47
CA VAL A 435 -9.83 -20.43 6.08
C VAL A 435 -8.87 -21.58 5.90
N SER A 436 -9.19 -22.48 5.00
CA SER A 436 -8.31 -23.57 4.61
C SER A 436 -7.74 -23.27 3.23
N LEU A 437 -6.44 -23.32 3.12
CA LEU A 437 -5.70 -23.10 1.88
C LEU A 437 -4.88 -24.34 1.60
N LYS A 438 -5.10 -24.98 0.47
CA LYS A 438 -4.22 -26.02 -0.05
C LYS A 438 -3.36 -25.43 -1.14
N CYS A 439 -2.08 -25.71 -1.10
CA CYS A 439 -1.13 -25.23 -2.08
C CYS A 439 -0.18 -26.32 -2.52
N HIS A 440 0.29 -26.21 -3.75
CA HIS A 440 1.48 -26.91 -4.22
C HIS A 440 2.70 -26.03 -4.10
N VAL A 441 3.79 -26.61 -3.62
CA VAL A 441 5.09 -25.95 -3.60
C VAL A 441 5.80 -26.21 -4.92
N PHE A 442 6.20 -25.15 -5.63
CA PHE A 442 6.79 -25.27 -6.96
C PHE A 442 8.11 -24.48 -7.10
N PRO A 443 9.20 -25.06 -7.65
CA PRO A 443 9.39 -26.46 -8.03
C PRO A 443 9.40 -27.34 -6.77
N SER A 444 8.63 -28.41 -6.78
CA SER A 444 8.43 -29.22 -5.59
C SER A 444 9.73 -29.94 -5.19
N LYS A 445 10.31 -29.54 -4.11
CA LYS A 445 11.13 -30.43 -3.28
C LYS A 445 10.26 -31.33 -2.39
N VAL A 446 8.95 -31.06 -2.40
CA VAL A 446 7.92 -31.76 -1.65
C VAL A 446 6.87 -32.19 -2.66
N ASP A 447 6.78 -33.49 -2.91
CA ASP A 447 5.83 -34.09 -3.87
C ASP A 447 4.37 -34.10 -3.36
N SER A 448 4.06 -33.38 -2.31
CA SER A 448 2.76 -33.40 -1.65
C SER A 448 2.21 -32.00 -1.46
N PRO A 449 0.89 -31.80 -1.65
CA PRO A 449 0.25 -30.55 -1.33
C PRO A 449 0.39 -30.24 0.17
N VAL A 450 0.55 -28.96 0.49
CA VAL A 450 0.63 -28.46 1.86
C VAL A 450 -0.68 -27.72 2.16
N THR A 451 -1.34 -28.10 3.24
CA THR A 451 -2.57 -27.44 3.68
C THR A 451 -2.27 -26.48 4.82
N PHE A 452 -2.73 -25.25 4.69
CA PHE A 452 -2.67 -24.25 5.73
C PHE A 452 -4.09 -24.02 6.25
N GLU A 453 -4.26 -24.13 7.55
CA GLU A 453 -5.53 -23.80 8.21
C GLU A 453 -5.31 -22.72 9.26
N PHE A 454 -6.19 -21.75 9.31
CA PHE A 454 -6.21 -20.76 10.39
C PHE A 454 -7.63 -20.24 10.62
N GLY A 455 -7.94 -19.89 11.86
CA GLY A 455 -9.24 -19.31 12.21
C GLY A 455 -9.21 -17.79 12.16
N PHE A 456 -10.29 -17.17 11.74
CA PHE A 456 -10.42 -15.71 11.74
C PHE A 456 -10.32 -15.12 13.14
N GLY A 457 -10.92 -15.75 14.15
CA GLY A 457 -10.75 -15.35 15.55
C GLY A 457 -9.31 -15.49 16.05
N ALA A 458 -8.54 -16.38 15.44
CA ALA A 458 -7.14 -16.65 15.73
C ALA A 458 -6.15 -15.86 14.85
N LEU A 459 -6.61 -14.95 13.98
CA LEU A 459 -5.73 -14.08 13.19
C LEU A 459 -4.76 -13.28 14.08
N LYS A 460 -5.05 -13.14 15.35
CA LYS A 460 -4.19 -12.49 16.35
C LYS A 460 -3.20 -13.41 17.02
N GLU A 461 -3.59 -14.66 17.24
CA GLU A 461 -2.85 -15.64 18.03
C GLU A 461 -2.31 -16.77 17.13
N GLY A 462 -2.65 -16.71 15.89
CA GLY A 462 -2.35 -17.53 14.74
C GLY A 462 -1.56 -18.78 14.96
N THR A 463 -2.21 -19.88 15.22
CA THR A 463 -1.65 -21.20 14.91
C THR A 463 -1.89 -21.49 13.44
N LEU A 464 -0.85 -21.35 12.63
CA LEU A 464 -0.83 -21.94 11.32
C LEU A 464 -0.60 -23.44 11.50
N ASN A 465 -1.62 -24.24 11.33
CA ASN A 465 -1.46 -25.69 11.29
C ASN A 465 -1.11 -26.10 9.87
N MET A 466 0.08 -26.60 9.68
CA MET A 466 0.54 -27.12 8.41
C MET A 466 0.44 -28.64 8.46
N THR A 467 -0.34 -29.22 7.56
CA THR A 467 -0.42 -30.66 7.37
C THR A 467 0.09 -31.00 5.98
N THR A 468 1.10 -31.84 5.90
CA THR A 468 1.53 -32.46 4.64
C THR A 468 0.71 -33.71 4.43
N HIS A 469 0.09 -33.84 3.27
CA HIS A 469 -0.59 -35.04 2.83
C HIS A 469 0.24 -35.78 1.82
#